data_1f32a0848614798a5a456c934b0a4912
#
_entry.id   1f32a0848614798a5a456c934b0a4912
#
_cell.length_a   1.000
_cell.length_b   1.000
_cell.length_c   1.000
_cell.angle_alpha   90.00
_cell.angle_beta   90.00
_cell.angle_gamma   90.00
#
_symmetry.space_group_name_H-M   'P 1'
#
loop_
_entity.id
_entity.type
_entity.pdbx_description
1 polymer ?
#
loop_
_entity_poly.entity_id
_entity_poly.type
_entity_poly.pdbx_seq_one_letter_code
_entity_poly.pdbx_strand_id
1 'polypeptide(L)'
;MDDTIALIRKSHDGDKKAREELVEKNIGLIWCVVKRFYGRGAEPEDLFQIGSIGLLKAIHKFDLSYDVQFSTYAVPMISGEIRRFLRDDGMIKVSRSLKEIAYKSVQARERLISSLGREPTIEELSEEVGVEREELVQAMEAGCEIESIYRPVHQKEGSEIRLLDKLEEKEK
;
A
#
# COMPACT_ATOMS: atom_id res chain seq x y z
N MET A 1 2.57 -31.87 -1.29
CA MET A 1 3.11 -31.23 -0.08
C MET A 1 4.62 -31.47 0.05
N ASP A 2 5.09 -32.66 -0.22
CA ASP A 2 6.51 -33.03 -0.11
C ASP A 2 7.45 -32.32 -1.10
N ASP A 3 6.97 -32.01 -2.30
CA ASP A 3 7.78 -31.42 -3.35
C ASP A 3 8.22 -29.97 -3.02
N THR A 4 7.33 -29.14 -2.46
CA THR A 4 7.65 -27.75 -2.05
C THR A 4 8.68 -27.73 -0.93
N ILE A 5 8.53 -28.60 0.06
CA ILE A 5 9.47 -28.69 1.19
C ILE A 5 10.84 -29.16 0.72
N ALA A 6 10.88 -30.15 -0.19
CA ALA A 6 12.12 -30.63 -0.78
C ALA A 6 12.85 -29.53 -1.57
N LEU A 7 12.12 -28.74 -2.36
CA LEU A 7 12.67 -27.60 -3.10
C LEU A 7 13.18 -26.49 -2.17
N ILE A 8 12.46 -26.18 -1.08
CA ILE A 8 12.91 -25.20 -0.08
C ILE A 8 14.22 -25.64 0.55
N ARG A 9 14.33 -26.91 0.93
CA ARG A 9 15.58 -27.47 1.49
C ARG A 9 16.73 -27.31 0.54
N LYS A 10 16.57 -27.72 -0.74
CA LYS A 10 17.59 -27.52 -1.78
C LYS A 10 17.96 -26.05 -1.97
N SER A 11 16.98 -25.16 -1.93
CA SER A 11 17.21 -23.71 -2.02
C SER A 11 18.02 -23.19 -0.84
N HIS A 12 17.82 -23.71 0.37
CA HIS A 12 18.62 -23.37 1.57
C HIS A 12 20.06 -23.90 1.44
N ASP A 13 20.25 -25.02 0.78
CA ASP A 13 21.58 -25.58 0.47
C ASP A 13 22.29 -24.84 -0.68
N GLY A 14 21.68 -23.79 -1.23
CA GLY A 14 22.26 -22.92 -2.25
C GLY A 14 21.89 -23.26 -3.70
N ASP A 15 20.98 -24.21 -3.94
CA ASP A 15 20.51 -24.56 -5.27
C ASP A 15 19.64 -23.44 -5.87
N LYS A 16 20.20 -22.71 -6.85
CA LYS A 16 19.51 -21.62 -7.55
C LYS A 16 18.33 -22.13 -8.39
N LYS A 17 18.48 -23.31 -9.03
CA LYS A 17 17.41 -23.88 -9.86
C LYS A 17 16.18 -24.26 -9.02
N ALA A 18 16.39 -24.83 -7.84
CA ALA A 18 15.31 -25.12 -6.91
C ALA A 18 14.58 -23.84 -6.46
N ARG A 19 15.32 -22.74 -6.29
CA ARG A 19 14.73 -21.43 -5.97
C ARG A 19 13.91 -20.86 -7.11
N GLU A 20 14.42 -20.91 -8.33
CA GLU A 20 13.71 -20.47 -9.54
C GLU A 20 12.41 -21.25 -9.72
N GLU A 21 12.47 -22.58 -9.61
CA GLU A 21 11.31 -23.46 -9.69
C GLU A 21 10.25 -23.12 -8.60
N LEU A 22 10.69 -22.82 -7.38
CA LEU A 22 9.78 -22.37 -6.31
C LEU A 22 9.08 -21.07 -6.65
N VAL A 23 9.79 -20.11 -7.23
CA VAL A 23 9.18 -18.84 -7.65
C VAL A 23 8.16 -19.10 -8.75
N GLU A 24 8.50 -19.85 -9.78
CA GLU A 24 7.60 -20.20 -10.89
C GLU A 24 6.31 -20.89 -10.40
N LYS A 25 6.45 -21.87 -9.52
CA LYS A 25 5.28 -22.58 -8.93
C LYS A 25 4.39 -21.67 -8.07
N ASN A 26 4.91 -20.56 -7.57
CA ASN A 26 4.19 -19.64 -6.68
C ASN A 26 3.83 -18.29 -7.33
N ILE A 27 4.01 -18.11 -8.64
CA ILE A 27 3.60 -16.89 -9.37
C ILE A 27 2.11 -16.60 -9.13
N GLY A 28 1.25 -17.61 -9.20
CA GLY A 28 -0.19 -17.46 -8.94
C GLY A 28 -0.49 -16.96 -7.52
N LEU A 29 0.32 -17.34 -6.53
CA LEU A 29 0.19 -16.87 -5.16
C LEU A 29 0.52 -15.37 -5.04
N ILE A 30 1.57 -14.91 -5.74
CA ILE A 30 1.93 -13.50 -5.78
C ILE A 30 0.77 -12.68 -6.36
N TRP A 31 0.24 -13.07 -7.52
CA TRP A 31 -0.89 -12.38 -8.15
C TRP A 31 -2.15 -12.38 -7.29
N CYS A 32 -2.43 -13.46 -6.58
CA CYS A 32 -3.55 -13.53 -5.64
C CYS A 32 -3.44 -12.47 -4.53
N VAL A 33 -2.23 -12.21 -4.04
CA VAL A 33 -1.98 -11.16 -3.04
C VAL A 33 -2.02 -9.78 -3.67
N VAL A 34 -1.38 -9.58 -4.83
CA VAL A 34 -1.30 -8.30 -5.55
C VAL A 34 -2.68 -7.73 -5.86
N LYS A 35 -3.64 -8.57 -6.29
CA LYS A 35 -5.02 -8.17 -6.58
C LYS A 35 -5.70 -7.41 -5.43
N ARG A 36 -5.32 -7.67 -4.19
CA ARG A 36 -5.86 -6.97 -3.00
C ARG A 36 -5.38 -5.53 -2.86
N PHE A 37 -4.37 -5.15 -3.64
CA PHE A 37 -3.74 -3.84 -3.59
C PHE A 37 -3.96 -3.00 -4.85
N TYR A 38 -4.79 -3.46 -5.78
CA TYR A 38 -5.14 -2.70 -6.98
C TYR A 38 -5.79 -1.36 -6.62
N GLY A 39 -5.54 -0.35 -7.45
CA GLY A 39 -6.12 0.99 -7.27
C GLY A 39 -5.51 1.81 -6.13
N ARG A 40 -4.32 1.42 -5.62
CA ARG A 40 -3.63 2.13 -4.53
C ARG A 40 -2.44 2.98 -4.99
N GLY A 41 -2.46 3.44 -6.24
CA GLY A 41 -1.46 4.37 -6.75
C GLY A 41 -0.15 3.73 -7.23
N ALA A 42 -0.11 2.40 -7.39
CA ALA A 42 1.02 1.69 -7.96
C ALA A 42 0.54 0.74 -9.07
N GLU A 43 1.36 0.57 -10.10
CA GLU A 43 1.07 -0.35 -11.20
C GLU A 43 1.12 -1.81 -10.73
N PRO A 44 0.23 -2.68 -11.27
CA PRO A 44 0.17 -4.09 -10.89
C PRO A 44 1.51 -4.83 -11.07
N GLU A 45 2.26 -4.50 -12.10
CA GLU A 45 3.57 -5.06 -12.42
C GLU A 45 4.61 -4.72 -11.36
N ASP A 46 4.61 -3.47 -10.87
CA ASP A 46 5.50 -3.04 -9.79
C ASP A 46 5.16 -3.77 -8.49
N LEU A 47 3.86 -3.86 -8.17
CA LEU A 47 3.39 -4.63 -7.01
C LEU A 47 3.77 -6.10 -7.11
N PHE A 48 3.76 -6.68 -8.32
CA PHE A 48 4.21 -8.05 -8.57
C PHE A 48 5.71 -8.20 -8.30
N GLN A 49 6.55 -7.27 -8.75
CA GLN A 49 7.99 -7.29 -8.48
C GLN A 49 8.28 -7.22 -6.97
N ILE A 50 7.61 -6.32 -6.27
CA ILE A 50 7.71 -6.21 -4.81
C ILE A 50 7.21 -7.48 -4.11
N GLY A 51 6.09 -8.02 -4.57
CA GLY A 51 5.56 -9.30 -4.08
C GLY A 51 6.53 -10.46 -4.28
N SER A 52 7.24 -10.48 -5.42
CA SER A 52 8.27 -11.48 -5.71
C SER A 52 9.45 -11.40 -4.73
N ILE A 53 9.85 -10.18 -4.34
CA ILE A 53 10.85 -9.99 -3.28
C ILE A 53 10.34 -10.57 -1.95
N GLY A 54 9.05 -10.34 -1.63
CA GLY A 54 8.42 -10.91 -0.45
C GLY A 54 8.42 -12.43 -0.45
N LEU A 55 8.12 -13.06 -1.61
CA LEU A 55 8.19 -14.50 -1.79
C LEU A 55 9.62 -15.04 -1.62
N LEU A 56 10.62 -14.40 -2.21
CA LEU A 56 12.04 -14.80 -2.06
C LEU A 56 12.48 -14.73 -0.60
N LYS A 57 12.07 -13.69 0.13
CA LYS A 57 12.31 -13.58 1.58
C LYS A 57 11.63 -14.70 2.36
N ALA A 58 10.41 -15.08 1.95
CA ALA A 58 9.68 -16.19 2.57
C ALA A 58 10.39 -17.52 2.33
N ILE A 59 10.85 -17.81 1.10
CA ILE A 59 11.61 -19.02 0.77
C ILE A 59 12.86 -19.10 1.64
N HIS A 60 13.60 -17.99 1.75
CA HIS A 60 14.86 -17.97 2.50
C HIS A 60 14.69 -18.15 4.01
N LYS A 61 13.61 -17.60 4.58
CA LYS A 61 13.37 -17.59 6.02
C LYS A 61 12.43 -18.68 6.52
N PHE A 62 11.87 -19.49 5.63
CA PHE A 62 10.94 -20.54 6.02
C PHE A 62 11.63 -21.60 6.85
N ASP A 63 11.17 -21.80 8.07
CA ASP A 63 11.70 -22.82 8.97
C ASP A 63 10.96 -24.13 8.73
N LEU A 64 11.72 -25.13 8.27
CA LEU A 64 11.24 -26.48 7.95
C LEU A 64 10.87 -27.32 9.19
N SER A 65 11.15 -26.82 10.40
CA SER A 65 10.79 -27.50 11.65
C SER A 65 9.30 -27.34 12.00
N TYR A 66 8.62 -26.32 11.45
CA TYR A 66 7.19 -26.11 11.69
C TYR A 66 6.33 -26.91 10.71
N ASP A 67 5.34 -27.60 11.23
CA ASP A 67 4.34 -28.33 10.43
C ASP A 67 3.24 -27.36 9.93
N VAL A 68 3.63 -26.42 9.06
CA VAL A 68 2.73 -25.44 8.44
C VAL A 68 2.93 -25.40 6.92
N GLN A 69 1.87 -25.11 6.20
CA GLN A 69 1.98 -24.94 4.75
C GLN A 69 2.81 -23.69 4.41
N PHE A 70 3.69 -23.81 3.43
CA PHE A 70 4.51 -22.69 2.96
C PHE A 70 3.68 -21.46 2.58
N SER A 71 2.53 -21.64 1.92
CA SER A 71 1.63 -20.55 1.55
C SER A 71 1.13 -19.74 2.74
N THR A 72 0.90 -20.39 3.88
CA THR A 72 0.46 -19.71 5.13
C THR A 72 1.52 -18.74 5.62
N TYR A 73 2.79 -19.07 5.45
CA TYR A 73 3.91 -18.20 5.79
C TYR A 73 4.21 -17.16 4.70
N ALA A 74 4.13 -17.55 3.43
CA ALA A 74 4.50 -16.70 2.30
C ALA A 74 3.52 -15.53 2.09
N VAL A 75 2.21 -15.74 2.23
CA VAL A 75 1.19 -14.70 2.01
C VAL A 75 1.37 -13.47 2.91
N PRO A 76 1.57 -13.59 4.23
CA PRO A 76 1.90 -12.44 5.08
C PRO A 76 3.19 -11.73 4.68
N MET A 77 4.23 -12.46 4.26
CA MET A 77 5.51 -11.90 3.84
C MET A 77 5.37 -11.08 2.56
N ILE A 78 4.68 -11.63 1.54
CA ILE A 78 4.39 -10.93 0.28
C ILE A 78 3.56 -9.66 0.58
N SER A 79 2.49 -9.79 1.33
CA SER A 79 1.61 -8.67 1.71
C SER A 79 2.36 -7.61 2.53
N GLY A 80 3.27 -8.02 3.40
CA GLY A 80 4.09 -7.12 4.20
C GLY A 80 5.03 -6.25 3.37
N GLU A 81 5.71 -6.84 2.36
CA GLU A 81 6.58 -6.10 1.45
C GLU A 81 5.78 -5.11 0.58
N ILE A 82 4.63 -5.52 0.06
CA ILE A 82 3.77 -4.63 -0.73
C ILE A 82 3.26 -3.45 0.13
N ARG A 83 2.79 -3.71 1.36
CA ARG A 83 2.36 -2.63 2.26
C ARG A 83 3.49 -1.68 2.60
N ARG A 84 4.69 -2.21 2.80
CA ARG A 84 5.88 -1.40 3.07
C ARG A 84 6.19 -0.50 1.87
N PHE A 85 6.20 -1.07 0.66
CA PHE A 85 6.42 -0.32 -0.58
C PHE A 85 5.39 0.82 -0.71
N LEU A 86 4.08 0.52 -0.69
CA LEU A 86 3.02 1.52 -0.82
C LEU A 86 3.08 2.62 0.26
N ARG A 87 3.60 2.31 1.44
CA ARG A 87 3.80 3.31 2.48
C ARG A 87 5.00 4.22 2.20
N ASP A 88 6.09 3.65 1.67
CA ASP A 88 7.38 4.33 1.56
C ASP A 88 7.58 4.99 0.18
N ASP A 89 6.83 4.59 -0.85
CA ASP A 89 6.98 5.00 -2.27
C ASP A 89 6.02 6.14 -2.69
N GLY A 90 5.60 6.99 -1.78
CA GLY A 90 4.81 8.18 -2.14
C GLY A 90 5.68 9.25 -2.79
N MET A 91 5.16 9.99 -3.81
CA MET A 91 5.84 11.15 -4.42
C MET A 91 6.27 12.20 -3.39
N ILE A 92 5.48 12.37 -2.32
CA ILE A 92 5.83 13.19 -1.16
C ILE A 92 6.01 12.27 0.05
N LYS A 93 7.14 12.44 0.73
CA LYS A 93 7.43 11.69 1.94
C LYS A 93 6.63 12.25 3.11
N VAL A 94 5.59 11.54 3.52
CA VAL A 94 4.79 11.85 4.71
C VAL A 94 5.27 10.99 5.88
N SER A 95 5.33 11.58 7.09
CA SER A 95 5.73 10.86 8.30
C SER A 95 4.79 9.69 8.60
N ARG A 96 5.33 8.66 9.30
CA ARG A 96 4.52 7.49 9.65
C ARG A 96 3.37 7.83 10.59
N SER A 97 3.61 8.73 11.53
CA SER A 97 2.58 9.21 12.48
C SER A 97 1.40 9.84 11.74
N LEU A 98 1.66 10.76 10.81
CA LEU A 98 0.59 11.40 10.03
C LEU A 98 -0.18 10.40 9.17
N LYS A 99 0.51 9.44 8.51
CA LYS A 99 -0.18 8.38 7.74
C LYS A 99 -1.04 7.48 8.64
N GLU A 100 -0.59 7.19 9.86
CA GLU A 100 -1.35 6.40 10.81
C GLU A 100 -2.59 7.16 11.32
N ILE A 101 -2.45 8.45 11.62
CA ILE A 101 -3.57 9.32 12.01
C ILE A 101 -4.57 9.43 10.86
N ALA A 102 -4.12 9.70 9.63
CA ALA A 102 -4.97 9.75 8.45
C ALA A 102 -5.77 8.44 8.23
N TYR A 103 -5.13 7.29 8.41
CA TYR A 103 -5.80 5.99 8.31
C TYR A 103 -6.85 5.79 9.42
N LYS A 104 -6.52 6.14 10.67
CA LYS A 104 -7.45 6.07 11.80
C LYS A 104 -8.63 7.02 11.62
N SER A 105 -8.39 8.22 11.06
CA SER A 105 -9.44 9.20 10.82
C SER A 105 -10.47 8.73 9.80
N VAL A 106 -10.04 8.06 8.71
CA VAL A 106 -10.97 7.46 7.74
C VAL A 106 -11.85 6.40 8.40
N GLN A 107 -11.28 5.52 9.21
CA GLN A 107 -12.06 4.49 9.91
C GLN A 107 -13.00 5.07 10.96
N ALA A 108 -12.54 6.09 11.71
CA ALA A 108 -13.36 6.78 12.70
C ALA A 108 -14.53 7.49 12.02
N ARG A 109 -14.30 8.16 10.89
CA ARG A 109 -15.32 8.81 10.08
C ARG A 109 -16.42 7.85 9.66
N GLU A 110 -16.06 6.68 9.10
CA GLU A 110 -17.03 5.66 8.69
C GLU A 110 -17.89 5.16 9.87
N ARG A 111 -17.26 4.94 11.03
CA ARG A 111 -17.97 4.55 12.25
C ARG A 111 -18.94 5.63 12.74
N LEU A 112 -18.46 6.88 12.78
CA LEU A 112 -19.27 8.01 13.23
C LEU A 112 -20.43 8.30 12.27
N ILE A 113 -20.23 8.23 10.95
CA ILE A 113 -21.31 8.34 9.96
C ILE A 113 -22.37 7.27 10.22
N SER A 114 -21.95 6.02 10.45
CA SER A 114 -22.88 4.91 10.72
C SER A 114 -23.68 5.10 12.01
N SER A 115 -23.10 5.75 13.04
CA SER A 115 -23.76 5.97 14.34
C SER A 115 -24.57 7.25 14.39
N LEU A 116 -24.09 8.35 13.79
CA LEU A 116 -24.72 9.67 13.85
C LEU A 116 -25.73 9.91 12.71
N GLY A 117 -25.64 9.14 11.61
CA GLY A 117 -26.43 9.35 10.40
C GLY A 117 -26.10 10.64 9.63
N ARG A 118 -24.97 11.29 9.96
CA ARG A 118 -24.45 12.50 9.30
C ARG A 118 -22.93 12.50 9.30
N GLU A 119 -22.34 13.42 8.53
CA GLU A 119 -20.89 13.66 8.58
C GLU A 119 -20.48 14.15 9.98
N PRO A 120 -19.43 13.58 10.57
CA PRO A 120 -18.88 14.05 11.84
C PRO A 120 -18.16 15.39 11.67
N THR A 121 -18.16 16.20 12.73
CA THR A 121 -17.33 17.41 12.80
C THR A 121 -15.86 17.05 13.05
N ILE A 122 -14.96 18.02 12.86
CA ILE A 122 -13.53 17.81 13.13
C ILE A 122 -13.30 17.55 14.62
N GLU A 123 -14.08 18.18 15.49
CA GLU A 123 -14.05 17.97 16.94
C GLU A 123 -14.40 16.52 17.30
N GLU A 124 -15.52 16.02 16.78
CA GLU A 124 -15.98 14.65 17.01
C GLU A 124 -14.96 13.62 16.47
N LEU A 125 -14.34 13.94 15.34
CA LEU A 125 -13.30 13.07 14.74
C LEU A 125 -12.01 13.08 15.57
N SER A 126 -11.57 14.25 16.07
CA SER A 126 -10.36 14.37 16.89
C SER A 126 -10.51 13.64 18.22
N GLU A 127 -11.68 13.74 18.85
CA GLU A 127 -12.02 12.99 20.08
C GLU A 127 -12.00 11.47 19.84
N GLU A 128 -12.62 11.00 18.75
CA GLU A 128 -12.68 9.57 18.42
C GLU A 128 -11.31 8.99 18.07
N VAL A 129 -10.45 9.76 17.38
CA VAL A 129 -9.08 9.33 17.02
C VAL A 129 -8.10 9.50 18.19
N GLY A 130 -8.39 10.43 19.12
CA GLY A 130 -7.57 10.72 20.29
C GLY A 130 -6.33 11.57 19.95
N VAL A 131 -6.47 12.55 19.05
CA VAL A 131 -5.41 13.49 18.65
C VAL A 131 -5.92 14.92 18.66
N GLU A 132 -5.01 15.89 18.71
CA GLU A 132 -5.37 17.32 18.61
C GLU A 132 -5.92 17.67 17.22
N ARG A 133 -6.82 18.65 17.13
CA ARG A 133 -7.48 19.03 15.88
C ARG A 133 -6.50 19.44 14.78
N GLU A 134 -5.48 20.18 15.14
CA GLU A 134 -4.43 20.64 14.23
C GLU A 134 -3.66 19.46 13.63
N GLU A 135 -3.33 18.46 14.44
CA GLU A 135 -2.65 17.25 14.01
C GLU A 135 -3.54 16.40 13.10
N LEU A 136 -4.83 16.30 13.42
CA LEU A 136 -5.82 15.62 12.58
C LEU A 136 -5.92 16.27 11.20
N VAL A 137 -6.10 17.59 11.15
CA VAL A 137 -6.22 18.35 9.89
C VAL A 137 -4.94 18.18 9.07
N GLN A 138 -3.76 18.32 9.69
CA GLN A 138 -2.48 18.12 9.02
C GLN A 138 -2.34 16.71 8.45
N ALA A 139 -2.81 15.69 9.17
CA ALA A 139 -2.78 14.31 8.68
C ALA A 139 -3.74 14.08 7.51
N MET A 140 -4.91 14.69 7.54
CA MET A 140 -5.90 14.62 6.45
C MET A 140 -5.37 15.32 5.19
N GLU A 141 -4.77 16.50 5.32
CA GLU A 141 -4.16 17.24 4.21
C GLU A 141 -2.96 16.50 3.62
N ALA A 142 -2.11 15.89 4.46
CA ALA A 142 -0.97 15.10 4.02
C ALA A 142 -1.37 13.82 3.26
N GLY A 143 -2.61 13.35 3.43
CA GLY A 143 -3.19 12.21 2.71
C GLY A 143 -3.80 12.56 1.36
N CYS A 144 -3.83 13.84 0.96
CA CYS A 144 -4.37 14.26 -0.33
C CYS A 144 -3.53 13.71 -1.49
N GLU A 145 -4.20 13.26 -2.53
CA GLU A 145 -3.54 12.83 -3.77
C GLU A 145 -2.84 14.00 -4.46
N ILE A 146 -1.66 13.72 -5.01
CA ILE A 146 -0.92 14.70 -5.80
C ILE A 146 -1.56 14.80 -7.18
N GLU A 147 -1.96 16.00 -7.54
CA GLU A 147 -2.53 16.26 -8.87
C GLU A 147 -1.47 16.76 -9.85
N SER A 148 -1.63 16.39 -11.13
CA SER A 148 -0.77 16.92 -12.19
C SER A 148 -1.11 18.38 -12.49
N ILE A 149 -0.08 19.25 -12.52
CA ILE A 149 -0.24 20.66 -12.93
C ILE A 149 -0.73 20.80 -14.38
N TYR A 150 -0.54 19.78 -15.19
CA TYR A 150 -1.02 19.74 -16.59
C TYR A 150 -2.45 19.18 -16.71
N ARG A 151 -3.09 18.83 -15.60
CA ARG A 151 -4.47 18.36 -15.61
C ARG A 151 -5.40 19.45 -16.18
N PRO A 152 -6.30 19.11 -17.11
CA PRO A 152 -7.32 20.06 -17.59
C PRO A 152 -8.32 20.35 -16.46
N VAL A 153 -8.52 21.64 -16.17
CA VAL A 153 -9.46 22.10 -15.12
C VAL A 153 -10.81 22.44 -15.73
N HIS A 154 -10.85 22.83 -17.01
CA HIS A 154 -12.07 23.17 -17.72
C HIS A 154 -11.94 22.82 -19.20
N GLN A 155 -12.91 22.08 -19.74
CA GLN A 155 -13.10 21.92 -21.19
C GLN A 155 -14.31 22.72 -21.59
N LYS A 156 -14.10 23.93 -22.16
CA LYS A 156 -15.09 24.60 -22.99
C LYS A 156 -14.60 24.55 -24.44
N GLU A 157 -15.53 24.46 -25.38
CA GLU A 157 -15.20 24.47 -26.79
C GLU A 157 -14.19 25.58 -27.12
N GLY A 158 -12.95 25.19 -27.47
CA GLY A 158 -11.94 26.06 -28.04
C GLY A 158 -10.64 26.28 -27.26
N SER A 159 -10.55 26.07 -25.93
CA SER A 159 -9.28 26.12 -25.23
C SER A 159 -9.28 25.23 -23.96
N GLU A 160 -8.29 24.37 -23.88
CA GLU A 160 -8.01 23.56 -22.72
C GLU A 160 -7.26 24.41 -21.67
N ILE A 161 -7.91 24.76 -20.55
CA ILE A 161 -7.27 25.47 -19.43
C ILE A 161 -6.71 24.42 -18.49
N ARG A 162 -5.41 24.45 -18.26
CA ARG A 162 -4.70 23.55 -17.37
C ARG A 162 -4.61 24.14 -15.96
N LEU A 163 -4.36 23.27 -14.97
CA LEU A 163 -4.18 23.73 -13.59
C LEU A 163 -3.01 24.75 -13.50
N LEU A 164 -1.95 24.55 -14.28
CA LEU A 164 -0.81 25.46 -14.37
C LEU A 164 -1.23 26.91 -14.72
N ASP A 165 -2.20 27.07 -15.63
CA ASP A 165 -2.68 28.37 -16.10
C ASP A 165 -3.48 29.14 -15.03
N LYS A 166 -3.89 28.44 -13.95
CA LYS A 166 -4.64 29.01 -12.83
C LYS A 166 -3.77 29.28 -11.58
N LEU A 167 -2.53 28.78 -11.57
CA LEU A 167 -1.60 29.03 -10.47
C LEU A 167 -1.02 30.44 -10.63
N GLU A 168 -1.37 31.31 -9.68
CA GLU A 168 -0.80 32.64 -9.59
C GLU A 168 0.51 32.60 -8.79
N GLU A 169 1.57 33.21 -9.33
CA GLU A 169 2.78 33.48 -8.60
C GLU A 169 2.52 34.65 -7.64
N LYS A 170 2.50 34.38 -6.33
CA LYS A 170 2.51 35.45 -5.33
C LYS A 170 3.93 35.99 -5.23
N GLU A 171 4.17 37.14 -5.88
CA GLU A 171 5.37 37.93 -5.59
C GLU A 171 5.49 38.20 -4.08
N LYS A 172 6.66 37.89 -3.52
CA LYS A 172 6.99 38.17 -2.14
C LYS A 172 7.36 39.63 -1.92
#